data_c03d8a75c49d68d687818e107b001c5c
#
_entry.id   c03d8a75c49d68d687818e107b001c5c
#
_cell.length_a   1.000
_cell.length_b   1.000
_cell.length_c   1.000
_cell.angle_alpha   90.00
_cell.angle_beta   90.00
_cell.angle_gamma   90.00
#
_symmetry.space_group_name_H-M   'P 1'
#
loop_
_entity.id
_entity.type
_entity.pdbx_description
1 polymer ?
#
loop_
_entity_poly.entity_id
_entity_poly.type
_entity_poly.pdbx_seq_one_letter_code
_entity_poly.pdbx_strand_id
1 'polypeptide(L)'
;MAMRFDAGEVITAMVTPFDSKREIDFNKAEALTEHLVTNGTDTLLVAGTTGEGPTLTHEEEFELLSTIKRANRNRAKVIMNAGSNSTATAVHSAKWAEKEEVDGILSVVPYYNKPSQSGMIEHFSAIAEATSLPVIIYNIPGRTGVNMQPATVAKLAEKYENIVGIK
;
A
#
# COMPACT_ATOMS: atom_id res chain seq x y z
N MET A 1 2.10 -2.96 -23.12
CA MET A 1 3.31 -2.22 -22.73
C MET A 1 3.21 -2.01 -21.23
N ALA A 2 4.15 -2.51 -20.41
CA ALA A 2 4.02 -2.43 -18.95
C ALA A 2 3.80 -0.97 -18.51
N MET A 3 2.89 -0.76 -17.57
CA MET A 3 2.66 0.54 -16.96
C MET A 3 3.95 1.01 -16.28
N ARG A 4 4.41 2.21 -16.59
CA ARG A 4 5.54 2.81 -15.86
C ARG A 4 5.03 3.56 -14.65
N PHE A 5 5.36 3.07 -13.46
CA PHE A 5 5.17 3.80 -12.21
C PHE A 5 6.53 4.30 -11.73
N ASP A 6 6.72 5.60 -11.78
CA ASP A 6 7.90 6.23 -11.22
C ASP A 6 7.62 6.64 -9.77
N ALA A 7 8.12 5.86 -8.83
CA ALA A 7 7.97 6.12 -7.40
C ALA A 7 9.03 7.09 -6.86
N GLY A 8 9.95 7.57 -7.69
CA GLY A 8 11.15 8.30 -7.27
C GLY A 8 12.19 7.37 -6.63
N GLU A 9 13.15 7.94 -5.94
CA GLU A 9 14.26 7.21 -5.33
C GLU A 9 13.94 6.80 -3.88
N VAL A 10 13.11 7.59 -3.17
CA VAL A 10 12.80 7.38 -1.75
C VAL A 10 11.31 7.20 -1.52
N ILE A 11 10.92 5.98 -1.16
CA ILE A 11 9.57 5.67 -0.67
C ILE A 11 9.62 5.56 0.85
N THR A 12 8.98 6.50 1.55
CA THR A 12 8.94 6.49 3.02
C THR A 12 7.69 5.78 3.52
N ALA A 13 7.88 4.66 4.22
CA ALA A 13 6.80 4.01 4.98
C ALA A 13 6.54 4.84 6.25
N MET A 14 5.49 5.62 6.25
CA MET A 14 5.14 6.53 7.33
C MET A 14 4.71 5.78 8.59
N VAL A 15 5.07 6.30 9.76
CA VAL A 15 4.40 5.94 11.02
C VAL A 15 3.04 6.63 11.08
N THR A 16 2.12 6.06 11.83
CA THR A 16 0.88 6.74 12.23
C THR A 16 1.10 7.36 13.61
N PRO A 17 1.13 8.68 13.74
CA PRO A 17 1.26 9.31 15.05
C PRO A 17 0.02 9.10 15.89
N PHE A 18 0.19 8.71 17.16
CA PHE A 18 -0.88 8.59 18.14
C PHE A 18 -0.70 9.58 19.27
N ASP A 19 -1.80 9.99 19.88
CA ASP A 19 -1.82 10.81 21.06
C ASP A 19 -1.70 10.00 22.38
N SER A 20 -1.79 10.66 23.51
CA SER A 20 -1.74 10.01 24.83
C SER A 20 -2.95 9.12 25.14
N LYS A 21 -4.04 9.26 24.39
CA LYS A 21 -5.25 8.41 24.46
C LYS A 21 -5.20 7.25 23.50
N ARG A 22 -4.15 7.14 22.66
CA ARG A 22 -3.96 6.16 21.61
C ARG A 22 -4.91 6.38 20.40
N GLU A 23 -5.40 7.60 20.22
CA GLU A 23 -6.12 8.02 19.03
C GLU A 23 -5.14 8.63 18.02
N ILE A 24 -5.46 8.62 16.73
CA ILE A 24 -4.59 9.20 15.70
C ILE A 24 -4.45 10.71 15.93
N ASP A 25 -3.20 11.17 16.01
CA ASP A 25 -2.88 12.60 16.09
C ASP A 25 -2.71 13.17 14.67
N PHE A 26 -3.81 13.61 14.09
CA PHE A 26 -3.82 14.16 12.73
C PHE A 26 -2.93 15.41 12.57
N ASN A 27 -2.78 16.21 13.61
CA ASN A 27 -1.88 17.39 13.57
C ASN A 27 -0.41 16.95 13.44
N LYS A 28 -0.02 15.90 14.15
CA LYS A 28 1.32 15.33 13.99
C LYS A 28 1.49 14.60 12.66
N ALA A 29 0.44 13.99 12.11
CA ALA A 29 0.47 13.39 10.79
C ALA A 29 0.71 14.44 9.70
N GLU A 30 0.05 15.61 9.77
CA GLU A 30 0.32 16.76 8.91
C GLU A 30 1.78 17.26 9.04
N ALA A 31 2.25 17.45 10.27
CA ALA A 31 3.63 17.91 10.52
C ALA A 31 4.67 16.91 10.02
N LEU A 32 4.42 15.59 10.20
CA LEU A 32 5.29 14.54 9.70
C LEU A 32 5.31 14.53 8.16
N THR A 33 4.15 14.69 7.51
CA THR A 33 4.05 14.78 6.05
C THR A 33 4.88 15.93 5.51
N GLU A 34 4.74 17.12 6.11
CA GLU A 34 5.51 18.30 5.74
C GLU A 34 7.02 18.06 5.92
N HIS A 35 7.42 17.46 7.04
CA HIS A 35 8.82 17.12 7.31
C HIS A 35 9.39 16.18 6.26
N LEU A 36 8.70 15.08 5.95
CA LEU A 36 9.16 14.06 5.00
C LEU A 36 9.32 14.62 3.58
N VAL A 37 8.31 15.33 3.12
CA VAL A 37 8.32 15.93 1.77
C VAL A 37 9.41 16.99 1.63
N THR A 38 9.59 17.83 2.64
CA THR A 38 10.63 18.87 2.62
C THR A 38 12.04 18.28 2.68
N ASN A 39 12.21 17.07 3.24
CA ASN A 39 13.49 16.40 3.38
C ASN A 39 13.73 15.29 2.33
N GLY A 40 13.04 15.33 1.18
CA GLY A 40 13.41 14.56 0.01
C GLY A 40 12.70 13.21 -0.12
N THR A 41 11.53 13.02 0.49
CA THR A 41 10.68 11.87 0.20
C THR A 41 9.94 12.08 -1.12
N ASP A 42 10.11 11.17 -2.07
CA ASP A 42 9.43 11.19 -3.38
C ASP A 42 8.04 10.55 -3.31
N THR A 43 7.88 9.53 -2.48
CA THR A 43 6.61 8.80 -2.32
C THR A 43 6.34 8.50 -0.84
N LEU A 44 5.15 8.83 -0.39
CA LEU A 44 4.63 8.54 0.95
C LEU A 44 3.83 7.23 0.91
N LEU A 45 4.19 6.24 1.73
CA LEU A 45 3.39 5.04 1.92
C LEU A 45 2.58 5.15 3.21
N VAL A 46 1.26 5.22 3.07
CA VAL A 46 0.29 5.40 4.15
C VAL A 46 -0.24 4.05 4.63
N ALA A 47 -0.49 3.92 5.92
CA ALA A 47 -1.09 2.75 6.57
C ALA A 47 -0.38 1.41 6.26
N GLY A 48 0.93 1.45 5.99
CA GLY A 48 1.75 0.24 5.87
C GLY A 48 2.03 -0.41 7.21
N THR A 49 2.89 -1.42 7.24
CA THR A 49 3.30 -2.11 8.49
C THR A 49 3.90 -1.14 9.51
N THR A 50 4.74 -0.21 9.06
CA THR A 50 5.36 0.84 9.91
C THR A 50 4.30 1.78 10.51
N GLY A 51 3.23 2.04 9.75
CA GLY A 51 2.10 2.86 10.18
C GLY A 51 1.02 2.09 10.93
N GLU A 52 1.30 0.85 11.35
CA GLU A 52 0.37 0.01 12.14
C GLU A 52 -1.00 -0.18 11.45
N GLY A 53 -1.04 -0.11 10.11
CA GLY A 53 -2.26 -0.20 9.31
C GLY A 53 -3.24 -1.31 9.73
N PRO A 54 -2.79 -2.56 10.01
CA PRO A 54 -3.70 -3.62 10.45
C PRO A 54 -4.43 -3.37 11.77
N THR A 55 -4.05 -2.34 12.53
CA THR A 55 -4.70 -1.96 13.80
C THR A 55 -5.67 -0.79 13.64
N LEU A 56 -5.68 -0.16 12.47
CA LEU A 56 -6.57 0.96 12.15
C LEU A 56 -7.92 0.45 11.65
N THR A 57 -8.97 1.19 11.94
CA THR A 57 -10.26 1.02 11.27
C THR A 57 -10.21 1.63 9.87
N HIS A 58 -11.13 1.26 8.99
CA HIS A 58 -11.20 1.87 7.66
C HIS A 58 -11.47 3.37 7.71
N GLU A 59 -12.27 3.83 8.67
CA GLU A 59 -12.54 5.25 8.89
C GLU A 59 -11.28 6.00 9.27
N GLU A 60 -10.44 5.43 10.16
CA GLU A 60 -9.16 6.01 10.57
C GLU A 60 -8.17 6.04 9.39
N GLU A 61 -8.10 4.97 8.58
CA GLU A 61 -7.28 4.95 7.37
C GLU A 61 -7.69 6.05 6.39
N PHE A 62 -9.00 6.28 6.22
CA PHE A 62 -9.55 7.31 5.32
C PHE A 62 -9.20 8.70 5.78
N GLU A 63 -9.41 9.00 7.05
CA GLU A 63 -9.11 10.32 7.60
C GLU A 63 -7.60 10.59 7.60
N LEU A 64 -6.78 9.57 7.91
CA LEU A 64 -5.33 9.67 7.84
C LEU A 64 -4.86 9.94 6.41
N LEU A 65 -5.35 9.20 5.42
CA LEU A 65 -5.01 9.40 4.02
C LEU A 65 -5.39 10.81 3.54
N SER A 66 -6.61 11.25 3.84
CA SER A 66 -7.11 12.58 3.48
C SER A 66 -6.26 13.68 4.10
N THR A 67 -5.87 13.52 5.37
CA THR A 67 -5.00 14.44 6.09
C THR A 67 -3.62 14.52 5.45
N ILE A 68 -3.01 13.38 5.12
CA ILE A 68 -1.70 13.32 4.47
C ILE A 68 -1.76 13.93 3.06
N LYS A 69 -2.77 13.62 2.25
CA LYS A 69 -2.95 14.20 0.91
C LYS A 69 -3.06 15.73 0.98
N ARG A 70 -3.85 16.26 1.90
CA ARG A 70 -4.00 17.70 2.11
C ARG A 70 -2.68 18.36 2.48
N ALA A 71 -1.93 17.79 3.42
CA ALA A 71 -0.63 18.31 3.85
C ALA A 71 0.45 18.16 2.76
N ASN A 72 0.41 17.09 1.99
CA ASN A 72 1.33 16.82 0.88
C ASN A 72 1.23 17.85 -0.25
N ARG A 73 0.04 18.37 -0.55
CA ARG A 73 -0.19 19.35 -1.63
C ARG A 73 0.39 18.91 -2.98
N ASN A 74 0.31 17.66 -3.31
CA ASN A 74 0.83 17.03 -4.53
C ASN A 74 2.35 17.21 -4.75
N ARG A 75 3.15 17.37 -3.69
CA ARG A 75 4.62 17.52 -3.77
C ARG A 75 5.33 16.17 -3.85
N ALA A 76 4.77 15.14 -3.27
CA ALA A 76 5.22 13.76 -3.34
C ALA A 76 4.07 12.88 -3.83
N LYS A 77 4.36 11.70 -4.37
CA LYS A 77 3.34 10.69 -4.62
C LYS A 77 2.81 10.11 -3.33
N VAL A 78 1.60 9.61 -3.36
CA VAL A 78 0.97 8.93 -2.22
C VAL A 78 0.54 7.54 -2.65
N ILE A 79 1.10 6.51 -2.03
CA ILE A 79 0.63 5.14 -2.17
C ILE A 79 0.04 4.67 -0.85
N MET A 80 -0.94 3.78 -0.92
CA MET A 80 -1.63 3.27 0.25
C MET A 80 -1.45 1.76 0.39
N ASN A 81 -1.40 1.28 1.63
CA ASN A 81 -1.56 -0.15 1.88
C ASN A 81 -3.02 -0.57 1.59
N ALA A 82 -3.19 -1.48 0.63
CA ALA A 82 -4.48 -2.06 0.28
C ALA A 82 -4.48 -3.59 0.39
N GLY A 83 -3.45 -4.16 1.02
CA GLY A 83 -3.30 -5.60 1.17
C GLY A 83 -4.05 -6.18 2.37
N SER A 84 -4.54 -7.40 2.20
CA SER A 84 -5.18 -8.20 3.26
C SER A 84 -4.94 -9.67 2.97
N ASN A 85 -5.07 -10.52 4.00
CA ASN A 85 -5.12 -11.98 3.80
C ASN A 85 -6.48 -12.46 3.26
N SER A 86 -7.48 -11.59 3.22
CA SER A 86 -8.77 -11.79 2.55
C SER A 86 -8.74 -11.12 1.18
N THR A 87 -8.91 -11.91 0.11
CA THR A 87 -8.96 -11.39 -1.25
C THR A 87 -10.09 -10.38 -1.43
N ALA A 88 -11.26 -10.65 -0.86
CA ALA A 88 -12.41 -9.74 -0.94
C ALA A 88 -12.11 -8.37 -0.30
N THR A 89 -11.45 -8.37 0.87
CA THR A 89 -11.03 -7.14 1.55
C THR A 89 -9.98 -6.39 0.74
N ALA A 90 -8.95 -7.09 0.22
CA ALA A 90 -7.92 -6.46 -0.60
C ALA A 90 -8.49 -5.83 -1.88
N VAL A 91 -9.42 -6.51 -2.57
CA VAL A 91 -10.14 -5.98 -3.73
C VAL A 91 -10.97 -4.74 -3.35
N HIS A 92 -11.66 -4.77 -2.21
CA HIS A 92 -12.42 -3.62 -1.73
C HIS A 92 -11.51 -2.41 -1.46
N SER A 93 -10.40 -2.62 -0.77
CA SER A 93 -9.41 -1.58 -0.47
C SER A 93 -8.74 -1.02 -1.73
N ALA A 94 -8.46 -1.87 -2.74
CA ALA A 94 -7.91 -1.42 -4.01
C ALA A 94 -8.88 -0.50 -4.78
N LYS A 95 -10.17 -0.86 -4.84
CA LYS A 95 -11.21 -0.01 -5.45
C LYS A 95 -11.42 1.30 -4.71
N TRP A 96 -11.31 1.25 -3.40
CA TRP A 96 -11.42 2.45 -2.59
C TRP A 96 -10.22 3.38 -2.81
N ALA A 97 -8.99 2.85 -2.78
CA ALA A 97 -7.78 3.62 -3.04
C ALA A 97 -7.84 4.33 -4.41
N GLU A 98 -8.42 3.69 -5.43
CA GLU A 98 -8.63 4.31 -6.74
C GLU A 98 -9.61 5.49 -6.68
N LYS A 99 -10.70 5.39 -5.92
CA LYS A 99 -11.65 6.51 -5.72
C LYS A 99 -11.01 7.67 -4.99
N GLU A 100 -10.08 7.39 -4.07
CA GLU A 100 -9.33 8.40 -3.35
C GLU A 100 -8.17 8.98 -4.18
N GLU A 101 -8.02 8.56 -5.44
CA GLU A 101 -7.01 9.10 -6.36
C GLU A 101 -5.59 9.07 -5.77
N VAL A 102 -5.19 7.94 -5.19
CA VAL A 102 -3.80 7.70 -4.82
C VAL A 102 -2.97 7.32 -6.05
N ASP A 103 -1.65 7.47 -5.98
CA ASP A 103 -0.75 7.18 -7.11
C ASP A 103 -0.47 5.70 -7.31
N GLY A 104 -0.83 4.85 -6.33
CA GLY A 104 -0.65 3.41 -6.38
C GLY A 104 -0.98 2.72 -5.06
N ILE A 105 -0.89 1.41 -5.05
CA ILE A 105 -1.15 0.60 -3.86
C ILE A 105 -0.01 -0.36 -3.56
N LEU A 106 0.23 -0.60 -2.27
CA LEU A 106 1.08 -1.68 -1.77
C LEU A 106 0.17 -2.79 -1.25
N SER A 107 0.30 -4.01 -1.76
CA SER A 107 -0.51 -5.14 -1.33
C SER A 107 0.35 -6.29 -0.81
N VAL A 108 0.17 -6.62 0.46
CA VAL A 108 0.94 -7.68 1.13
C VAL A 108 0.49 -9.06 0.67
N VAL A 109 1.44 -9.98 0.53
CA VAL A 109 1.15 -11.42 0.37
C VAL A 109 0.28 -11.89 1.54
N PRO A 110 -0.81 -12.67 1.28
CA PRO A 110 -1.70 -13.10 2.35
C PRO A 110 -0.96 -13.77 3.49
N TYR A 111 -1.13 -13.24 4.68
CA TYR A 111 -0.55 -13.70 5.94
C TYR A 111 -1.50 -14.63 6.67
N TYR A 112 -0.99 -15.43 7.61
CA TYR A 112 -1.74 -16.34 8.47
C TYR A 112 -2.29 -17.58 7.76
N ASN A 113 -3.12 -17.44 6.71
CA ASN A 113 -3.76 -18.52 5.94
C ASN A 113 -2.81 -19.24 4.97
N LYS A 114 -1.59 -18.75 4.76
CA LYS A 114 -0.49 -19.39 4.02
C LYS A 114 -0.90 -20.00 2.67
N PRO A 115 -1.33 -19.18 1.70
CA PRO A 115 -1.76 -19.67 0.40
C PRO A 115 -0.61 -20.36 -0.37
N SER A 116 -0.97 -21.27 -1.30
CA SER A 116 -0.03 -21.81 -2.27
C SER A 116 0.39 -20.75 -3.30
N GLN A 117 1.41 -21.04 -4.12
CA GLN A 117 1.83 -20.12 -5.20
C GLN A 117 0.68 -19.84 -6.18
N SER A 118 -0.11 -20.86 -6.52
CA SER A 118 -1.32 -20.68 -7.36
C SER A 118 -2.37 -19.82 -6.65
N GLY A 119 -2.60 -20.00 -5.36
CA GLY A 119 -3.50 -19.16 -4.58
C GLY A 119 -3.04 -17.70 -4.51
N MET A 120 -1.72 -17.45 -4.45
CA MET A 120 -1.18 -16.08 -4.54
C MET A 120 -1.41 -15.46 -5.92
N ILE A 121 -1.28 -16.26 -7.01
CA ILE A 121 -1.61 -15.80 -8.36
C ILE A 121 -3.08 -15.37 -8.43
N GLU A 122 -4.01 -16.20 -7.98
CA GLU A 122 -5.45 -15.87 -7.98
C GLU A 122 -5.75 -14.62 -7.13
N HIS A 123 -5.13 -14.51 -5.95
CA HIS A 123 -5.30 -13.36 -5.07
C HIS A 123 -4.86 -12.05 -5.74
N PHE A 124 -3.63 -12.01 -6.27
CA PHE A 124 -3.11 -10.80 -6.91
C PHE A 124 -3.76 -10.53 -8.27
N SER A 125 -4.20 -11.57 -8.99
CA SER A 125 -5.02 -11.40 -10.19
C SER A 125 -6.30 -10.64 -9.88
N ALA A 126 -7.04 -11.05 -8.84
CA ALA A 126 -8.26 -10.38 -8.43
C ALA A 126 -8.04 -8.91 -8.03
N ILE A 127 -6.91 -8.60 -7.38
CA ILE A 127 -6.55 -7.22 -7.02
C ILE A 127 -6.22 -6.41 -8.28
N ALA A 128 -5.37 -6.94 -9.17
CA ALA A 128 -4.96 -6.26 -10.39
C ALA A 128 -6.13 -5.98 -11.34
N GLU A 129 -7.11 -6.88 -11.40
CA GLU A 129 -8.33 -6.72 -12.19
C GLU A 129 -9.34 -5.75 -11.58
N ALA A 130 -9.19 -5.43 -10.29
CA ALA A 130 -10.14 -4.58 -9.56
C ALA A 130 -9.81 -3.09 -9.61
N THR A 131 -8.62 -2.70 -10.06
CA THR A 131 -8.14 -1.31 -10.09
C THR A 131 -7.24 -1.06 -11.29
N SER A 132 -7.21 0.18 -11.76
CA SER A 132 -6.23 0.64 -12.75
C SER A 132 -4.94 1.18 -12.12
N LEU A 133 -4.88 1.29 -10.79
CA LEU A 133 -3.71 1.79 -10.08
C LEU A 133 -2.48 0.87 -10.22
N PRO A 134 -1.26 1.43 -10.19
CA PRO A 134 -0.04 0.66 -10.00
C PRO A 134 -0.09 -0.17 -8.72
N VAL A 135 0.18 -1.47 -8.83
CA VAL A 135 0.21 -2.42 -7.72
C VAL A 135 1.63 -2.84 -7.43
N ILE A 136 2.10 -2.60 -6.22
CA ILE A 136 3.37 -3.10 -5.71
C ILE A 136 3.08 -4.28 -4.79
N ILE A 137 3.58 -5.45 -5.14
CA ILE A 137 3.47 -6.65 -4.29
C ILE A 137 4.39 -6.47 -3.07
N TYR A 138 3.89 -6.80 -1.88
CA TYR A 138 4.70 -6.79 -0.67
C TYR A 138 4.92 -8.21 -0.15
N ASN A 139 6.13 -8.73 -0.38
CA ASN A 139 6.55 -10.07 0.04
C ASN A 139 7.43 -9.97 1.29
N ILE A 140 6.92 -10.40 2.44
CA ILE A 140 7.61 -10.34 3.73
C ILE A 140 7.45 -11.66 4.51
N PRO A 141 8.21 -12.71 4.14
CA PRO A 141 8.05 -14.06 4.69
C PRO A 141 8.13 -14.13 6.21
N GLY A 142 8.95 -13.30 6.82
CA GLY A 142 9.09 -13.24 8.28
C GLY A 142 7.83 -12.82 9.04
N ARG A 143 6.87 -12.16 8.35
CA ARG A 143 5.58 -11.75 8.93
C ARG A 143 4.41 -12.55 8.38
N THR A 144 4.46 -12.92 7.08
CA THR A 144 3.36 -13.63 6.43
C THR A 144 3.41 -15.15 6.65
N GLY A 145 4.60 -15.69 6.92
CA GLY A 145 4.82 -17.13 7.06
C GLY A 145 4.85 -17.87 5.71
N VAL A 146 4.81 -17.14 4.58
CA VAL A 146 4.94 -17.68 3.22
C VAL A 146 5.84 -16.78 2.40
N ASN A 147 6.48 -17.37 1.38
CA ASN A 147 7.34 -16.65 0.46
C ASN A 147 6.82 -16.78 -0.98
N MET A 148 6.52 -15.67 -1.62
CA MET A 148 6.19 -15.64 -3.03
C MET A 148 7.47 -15.89 -3.85
N GLN A 149 7.44 -16.92 -4.69
CA GLN A 149 8.59 -17.30 -5.50
C GLN A 149 8.78 -16.34 -6.69
N PRO A 150 10.03 -16.14 -7.18
CA PRO A 150 10.28 -15.28 -8.33
C PRO A 150 9.45 -15.65 -9.58
N ALA A 151 9.25 -16.94 -9.83
CA ALA A 151 8.43 -17.42 -10.94
C ALA A 151 6.94 -17.02 -10.81
N THR A 152 6.44 -16.88 -9.58
CA THR A 152 5.07 -16.41 -9.30
C THR A 152 4.96 -14.92 -9.61
N VAL A 153 5.96 -14.14 -9.20
CA VAL A 153 6.05 -12.70 -9.51
C VAL A 153 6.11 -12.47 -11.01
N ALA A 154 6.98 -13.21 -11.72
CA ALA A 154 7.13 -13.09 -13.16
C ALA A 154 5.81 -13.35 -13.90
N LYS A 155 5.08 -14.43 -13.54
CA LYS A 155 3.77 -14.74 -14.14
C LYS A 155 2.74 -13.62 -13.95
N LEU A 156 2.72 -13.00 -12.78
CA LEU A 156 1.83 -11.89 -12.49
C LEU A 156 2.20 -10.64 -13.29
N ALA A 157 3.48 -10.29 -13.32
CA ALA A 157 3.98 -9.13 -14.08
C ALA A 157 3.83 -9.28 -15.60
N GLU A 158 3.92 -10.52 -16.13
CA GLU A 158 3.65 -10.81 -17.54
C GLU A 158 2.15 -10.69 -17.88
N LYS A 159 1.28 -11.04 -16.94
CA LYS A 159 -0.17 -11.06 -17.16
C LYS A 159 -0.83 -9.69 -16.94
N TYR A 160 -0.34 -8.90 -16.01
CA TYR A 160 -0.97 -7.64 -15.57
C TYR A 160 0.00 -6.47 -15.70
N GLU A 161 -0.32 -5.54 -16.60
CA GLU A 161 0.51 -4.34 -16.84
C GLU A 161 0.63 -3.43 -15.61
N ASN A 162 -0.38 -3.43 -14.74
CA ASN A 162 -0.42 -2.64 -13.52
C ASN A 162 0.28 -3.26 -12.31
N ILE A 163 0.78 -4.50 -12.39
CA ILE A 163 1.71 -5.04 -11.40
C ILE A 163 3.11 -4.53 -11.74
N VAL A 164 3.54 -3.47 -11.05
CA VAL A 164 4.70 -2.66 -11.44
C VAL A 164 5.95 -2.93 -10.62
N GLY A 165 5.84 -3.66 -9.51
CA GLY A 165 6.98 -3.91 -8.65
C GLY A 165 6.72 -4.88 -7.51
N ILE A 166 7.82 -5.21 -6.82
CA ILE A 166 7.81 -6.02 -5.60
C ILE A 166 8.74 -5.40 -4.56
N LYS A 167 8.27 -5.37 -3.33
CA LYS A 167 9.05 -4.99 -2.16
C LYS A 167 9.38 -6.22 -1.33
#